data_82b3b8a7078abe1fcc078e5df894b3dc
#
_entry.id   82b3b8a7078abe1fcc078e5df894b3dc
#
_cell.length_a   1.000
_cell.length_b   1.000
_cell.length_c   1.000
_cell.angle_alpha   90.00
_cell.angle_beta   90.00
_cell.angle_gamma   90.00
#
_symmetry.space_group_name_H-M   'P 1'
#
loop_
_entity.id
_entity.type
_entity.pdbx_description
1 polymer ?
#
loop_
_entity_poly.entity_id
_entity_poly.type
_entity_poly.pdbx_seq_one_letter_code
_entity_poly.pdbx_strand_id
1 'polypeptide(L)'
;MRRLFRVVSTVFRGLLIGLAETVPGVSGGTIALVVGVYGALIDGAARFVRAGVGLFRGKLAVSRRELSGVVWVVVIPVLMGMAGGVILGAALLEPVVTEFPEETRGVFACLIIASLWIPWRMVGSWNTRLGLAALAAATLMVVFTGMGPLNNPDPSFWAVAPAAALAMCALVLPGVSGSFLLTVMGLYQPTIEAVNDRNVGYLAVFALGALAGLALFVRA
;
A
#
# COMPACT_ATOMS: atom_id res chain seq x y z
N MET A 1 -31.47 -2.58 -11.16
CA MET A 1 -30.92 -1.24 -10.91
C MET A 1 -30.07 -1.15 -9.63
N ARG A 2 -30.52 -1.52 -8.43
CA ARG A 2 -29.73 -1.37 -7.18
C ARG A 2 -28.40 -2.14 -7.14
N ARG A 3 -28.29 -3.32 -7.75
CA ARG A 3 -27.03 -4.09 -7.79
C ARG A 3 -26.00 -3.43 -8.72
N LEU A 4 -26.41 -2.99 -9.90
CA LEU A 4 -25.52 -2.30 -10.84
C LEU A 4 -24.97 -1.00 -10.24
N PHE A 5 -25.82 -0.20 -9.61
CA PHE A 5 -25.41 1.03 -8.93
C PHE A 5 -24.36 0.76 -7.83
N ARG A 6 -24.52 -0.30 -7.04
CA ARG A 6 -23.50 -0.69 -6.02
C ARG A 6 -22.16 -1.05 -6.66
N VAL A 7 -22.17 -1.87 -7.72
CA VAL A 7 -20.93 -2.27 -8.40
C VAL A 7 -20.23 -1.04 -8.98
N VAL A 8 -20.95 -0.17 -9.71
CA VAL A 8 -20.38 1.06 -10.27
C VAL A 8 -19.81 1.97 -9.18
N SER A 9 -20.56 2.20 -8.10
CA SER A 9 -20.06 2.97 -6.95
C SER A 9 -18.80 2.35 -6.34
N THR A 10 -18.72 1.02 -6.26
CA THR A 10 -17.56 0.32 -5.69
C THR A 10 -16.35 0.38 -6.62
N VAL A 11 -16.54 0.25 -7.94
CA VAL A 11 -15.48 0.47 -8.94
C VAL A 11 -14.97 1.90 -8.86
N PHE A 12 -15.86 2.89 -8.74
CA PHE A 12 -15.46 4.29 -8.61
C PHE A 12 -14.62 4.56 -7.35
N ARG A 13 -14.98 3.94 -6.21
CA ARG A 13 -14.15 3.99 -4.99
C ARG A 13 -12.77 3.39 -5.21
N GLY A 14 -12.69 2.27 -5.91
CA GLY A 14 -11.41 1.67 -6.31
C GLY A 14 -10.60 2.60 -7.22
N LEU A 15 -11.24 3.24 -8.20
CA LEU A 15 -10.59 4.19 -9.10
C LEU A 15 -9.96 5.36 -8.34
N LEU A 16 -10.66 5.91 -7.34
CA LEU A 16 -10.10 6.96 -6.47
C LEU A 16 -8.87 6.48 -5.70
N ILE A 17 -8.90 5.24 -5.19
CA ILE A 17 -7.74 4.65 -4.51
C ILE A 17 -6.57 4.50 -5.49
N GLY A 18 -6.82 3.95 -6.68
CA GLY A 18 -5.78 3.78 -7.71
C GLY A 18 -5.18 5.10 -8.19
N LEU A 19 -6.00 6.13 -8.40
CA LEU A 19 -5.51 7.49 -8.71
C LEU A 19 -4.62 8.04 -7.58
N ALA A 20 -5.01 7.83 -6.33
CA ALA A 20 -4.23 8.29 -5.18
C ALA A 20 -2.86 7.60 -5.07
N GLU A 21 -2.78 6.31 -5.43
CA GLU A 21 -1.51 5.56 -5.42
C GLU A 21 -0.48 6.10 -6.42
N THR A 22 -0.92 6.79 -7.47
CA THR A 22 0.00 7.40 -8.45
C THR A 22 0.57 8.74 -7.97
N VAL A 23 -0.03 9.34 -6.94
CA VAL A 23 0.42 10.61 -6.36
C VAL A 23 1.43 10.33 -5.25
N PRO A 24 2.71 10.73 -5.38
CA PRO A 24 3.71 10.51 -4.35
C PRO A 24 3.29 11.10 -3.00
N GLY A 25 3.40 10.31 -1.94
CA GLY A 25 3.05 10.73 -0.58
C GLY A 25 1.57 10.63 -0.23
N VAL A 26 0.69 10.32 -1.18
CA VAL A 26 -0.71 9.99 -0.90
C VAL A 26 -0.84 8.49 -0.70
N SER A 27 -1.45 8.09 0.41
CA SER A 27 -1.67 6.67 0.72
C SER A 27 -3.04 6.23 0.23
N GLY A 28 -3.06 5.24 -0.67
CA GLY A 28 -4.30 4.59 -1.11
C GLY A 28 -5.06 3.95 0.06
N GLY A 29 -4.36 3.47 1.09
CA GLY A 29 -4.97 3.00 2.33
C GLY A 29 -5.79 4.08 3.03
N THR A 30 -5.29 5.32 3.05
CA THR A 30 -6.05 6.48 3.58
C THR A 30 -7.30 6.76 2.74
N ILE A 31 -7.18 6.74 1.42
CA ILE A 31 -8.34 6.90 0.54
C ILE A 31 -9.33 5.75 0.73
N ALA A 32 -8.87 4.51 0.84
CA ALA A 32 -9.73 3.34 1.11
C ALA A 32 -10.53 3.51 2.41
N LEU A 33 -9.91 4.10 3.45
CA LEU A 33 -10.57 4.44 4.71
C LEU A 33 -11.66 5.49 4.51
N VAL A 34 -11.33 6.58 3.82
CA VAL A 34 -12.25 7.70 3.55
C VAL A 34 -13.46 7.26 2.73
N VAL A 35 -13.24 6.46 1.68
CA VAL A 35 -14.34 5.96 0.84
C VAL A 35 -15.05 4.74 1.43
N GLY A 36 -14.62 4.27 2.61
CA GLY A 36 -15.33 3.25 3.40
C GLY A 36 -15.21 1.82 2.88
N VAL A 37 -14.13 1.47 2.17
CA VAL A 37 -13.86 0.10 1.70
C VAL A 37 -12.66 -0.57 2.40
N TYR A 38 -11.93 0.18 3.22
CA TYR A 38 -10.73 -0.28 3.91
C TYR A 38 -10.95 -1.59 4.70
N GLY A 39 -11.99 -1.66 5.54
CA GLY A 39 -12.27 -2.84 6.33
C GLY A 39 -12.52 -4.09 5.47
N ALA A 40 -13.25 -3.94 4.36
CA ALA A 40 -13.51 -5.05 3.45
C ALA A 40 -12.23 -5.55 2.74
N LEU A 41 -11.32 -4.63 2.40
CA LEU A 41 -10.02 -4.98 1.80
C LEU A 41 -9.11 -5.69 2.80
N ILE A 42 -9.00 -5.18 4.02
CA ILE A 42 -8.15 -5.78 5.06
C ILE A 42 -8.69 -7.15 5.49
N ASP A 43 -10.01 -7.28 5.74
CA ASP A 43 -10.59 -8.60 6.06
C ASP A 43 -10.42 -9.59 4.89
N GLY A 44 -10.62 -9.12 3.65
CA GLY A 44 -10.38 -9.91 2.45
C GLY A 44 -8.92 -10.39 2.36
N ALA A 45 -7.95 -9.49 2.56
CA ALA A 45 -6.53 -9.82 2.55
C ALA A 45 -6.16 -10.81 3.68
N ALA A 46 -6.70 -10.60 4.89
CA ALA A 46 -6.52 -11.49 6.03
C ALA A 46 -7.02 -12.90 5.74
N ARG A 47 -8.23 -13.03 5.16
CA ARG A 47 -8.81 -14.31 4.77
C ARG A 47 -7.99 -14.97 3.65
N PHE A 48 -7.49 -14.21 2.71
CA PHE A 48 -6.64 -14.71 1.63
C PHE A 48 -5.34 -15.32 2.18
N VAL A 49 -4.67 -14.64 3.12
CA VAL A 49 -3.49 -15.16 3.81
C VAL A 49 -3.82 -16.46 4.58
N ARG A 50 -4.91 -16.47 5.35
CA ARG A 50 -5.33 -17.69 6.10
C ARG A 50 -5.67 -18.85 5.16
N ALA A 51 -6.29 -18.57 4.02
CA ALA A 51 -6.58 -19.57 3.00
C ALA A 51 -5.29 -20.15 2.41
N GLY A 52 -4.31 -19.29 2.10
CA GLY A 52 -2.98 -19.71 1.63
C GLY A 52 -2.28 -20.61 2.64
N VAL A 53 -2.21 -20.20 3.91
CA VAL A 53 -1.63 -21.02 4.99
C VAL A 53 -2.36 -22.36 5.14
N GLY A 54 -3.70 -22.36 5.00
CA GLY A 54 -4.51 -23.58 5.00
C GLY A 54 -4.13 -24.53 3.89
N LEU A 55 -3.91 -23.99 2.69
CA LEU A 55 -3.50 -24.73 1.50
C LEU A 55 -2.11 -25.37 1.69
N PHE A 56 -1.12 -24.60 2.15
CA PHE A 56 0.22 -25.11 2.45
C PHE A 56 0.23 -26.22 3.53
N ARG A 57 -0.74 -26.20 4.44
CA ARG A 57 -0.92 -27.23 5.48
C ARG A 57 -1.81 -28.40 5.05
N GLY A 58 -2.19 -28.47 3.77
CA GLY A 58 -3.08 -29.53 3.26
C GLY A 58 -4.53 -29.44 3.73
N LYS A 59 -4.93 -28.32 4.38
CA LYS A 59 -6.27 -28.13 4.95
C LYS A 59 -7.21 -27.43 3.96
N LEU A 60 -7.56 -28.08 2.86
CA LEU A 60 -8.41 -27.53 1.79
C LEU A 60 -9.76 -27.01 2.28
N ALA A 61 -10.35 -27.68 3.27
CA ALA A 61 -11.64 -27.24 3.84
C ALA A 61 -11.52 -25.86 4.52
N VAL A 62 -10.39 -25.60 5.21
CA VAL A 62 -10.11 -24.29 5.83
C VAL A 62 -9.94 -23.24 4.75
N SER A 63 -9.14 -23.51 3.72
CA SER A 63 -8.90 -22.57 2.61
C SER A 63 -10.19 -22.19 1.89
N ARG A 64 -11.03 -23.17 1.58
CA ARG A 64 -12.36 -22.92 0.97
C ARG A 64 -13.25 -22.05 1.86
N ARG A 65 -13.30 -22.34 3.16
CA ARG A 65 -14.09 -21.56 4.12
C ARG A 65 -13.62 -20.12 4.21
N GLU A 66 -12.31 -19.88 4.28
CA GLU A 66 -11.77 -18.53 4.33
C GLU A 66 -12.08 -17.77 3.04
N LEU A 67 -11.86 -18.36 1.87
CA LEU A 67 -12.16 -17.73 0.59
C LEU A 67 -13.65 -17.44 0.39
N SER A 68 -14.54 -18.32 0.85
CA SER A 68 -15.99 -18.07 0.78
C SER A 68 -16.45 -16.95 1.71
N GLY A 69 -15.69 -16.65 2.76
CA GLY A 69 -15.96 -15.54 3.67
C GLY A 69 -15.53 -14.17 3.15
N VAL A 70 -14.78 -14.10 2.05
CA VAL A 70 -14.39 -12.83 1.42
C VAL A 70 -15.60 -12.18 0.75
N VAL A 71 -15.77 -10.89 0.95
CA VAL A 71 -16.87 -10.11 0.33
C VAL A 71 -16.49 -9.76 -1.12
N TRP A 72 -16.46 -10.76 -2.00
CA TRP A 72 -16.03 -10.64 -3.40
C TRP A 72 -16.79 -9.57 -4.18
N VAL A 73 -18.06 -9.34 -3.83
CA VAL A 73 -18.89 -8.28 -4.45
C VAL A 73 -18.36 -6.87 -4.18
N VAL A 74 -17.47 -6.70 -3.20
CA VAL A 74 -16.77 -5.45 -2.92
C VAL A 74 -15.33 -5.53 -3.41
N VAL A 75 -14.61 -6.59 -3.06
CA VAL A 75 -13.16 -6.71 -3.33
C VAL A 75 -12.87 -6.68 -4.83
N ILE A 76 -13.57 -7.46 -5.65
CA ILE A 76 -13.31 -7.50 -7.10
C ILE A 76 -13.56 -6.15 -7.77
N PRO A 77 -14.72 -5.48 -7.59
CA PRO A 77 -14.94 -4.17 -8.18
C PRO A 77 -13.95 -3.11 -7.72
N VAL A 78 -13.54 -3.14 -6.43
CA VAL A 78 -12.50 -2.21 -5.93
C VAL A 78 -11.18 -2.44 -6.65
N LEU A 79 -10.71 -3.69 -6.75
CA LEU A 79 -9.44 -4.01 -7.42
C LEU A 79 -9.46 -3.64 -8.91
N MET A 80 -10.58 -3.86 -9.60
CA MET A 80 -10.75 -3.43 -11.00
C MET A 80 -10.68 -1.90 -11.11
N GLY A 81 -11.35 -1.20 -10.20
CA GLY A 81 -11.29 0.26 -10.14
C GLY A 81 -9.88 0.76 -9.84
N MET A 82 -9.17 0.13 -8.88
CA MET A 82 -7.79 0.48 -8.56
C MET A 82 -6.86 0.32 -9.78
N ALA A 83 -6.95 -0.80 -10.49
CA ALA A 83 -6.16 -1.01 -11.70
C ALA A 83 -6.43 0.08 -12.76
N GLY A 84 -7.70 0.39 -13.02
CA GLY A 84 -8.08 1.48 -13.92
C GLY A 84 -7.60 2.84 -13.42
N GLY A 85 -7.66 3.08 -12.11
CA GLY A 85 -7.20 4.32 -11.48
C GLY A 85 -5.69 4.52 -11.58
N VAL A 86 -4.90 3.46 -11.37
CA VAL A 86 -3.44 3.51 -11.55
C VAL A 86 -3.07 3.81 -13.01
N ILE A 87 -3.69 3.12 -13.97
CA ILE A 87 -3.43 3.35 -15.40
C ILE A 87 -3.79 4.79 -15.79
N LEU A 88 -4.96 5.25 -15.40
CA LEU A 88 -5.42 6.60 -15.70
C LEU A 88 -4.56 7.65 -14.99
N GLY A 89 -4.22 7.43 -13.72
CA GLY A 89 -3.39 8.33 -12.93
C GLY A 89 -1.98 8.45 -13.48
N ALA A 90 -1.35 7.35 -13.88
CA ALA A 90 -0.04 7.36 -14.52
C ALA A 90 -0.08 8.20 -15.81
N ALA A 91 -1.07 7.95 -16.69
CA ALA A 91 -1.20 8.69 -17.94
C ALA A 91 -1.47 10.19 -17.76
N LEU A 92 -2.19 10.59 -16.71
CA LEU A 92 -2.49 11.99 -16.42
C LEU A 92 -1.33 12.72 -15.71
N LEU A 93 -0.62 12.02 -14.84
CA LEU A 93 0.43 12.64 -14.02
C LEU A 93 1.77 12.69 -14.71
N GLU A 94 2.08 11.75 -15.61
CA GLU A 94 3.36 11.71 -16.32
C GLU A 94 3.72 13.06 -16.98
N PRO A 95 2.86 13.68 -17.83
CA PRO A 95 3.17 14.98 -18.41
C PRO A 95 3.29 16.10 -17.37
N VAL A 96 2.46 16.08 -16.32
CA VAL A 96 2.49 17.12 -15.28
C VAL A 96 3.78 17.05 -14.46
N VAL A 97 4.22 15.85 -14.10
CA VAL A 97 5.46 15.65 -13.33
C VAL A 97 6.69 15.98 -14.16
N THR A 98 6.65 15.73 -15.47
CA THR A 98 7.79 15.98 -16.37
C THR A 98 7.89 17.43 -16.82
N GLU A 99 6.77 18.09 -17.08
CA GLU A 99 6.74 19.47 -17.55
C GLU A 99 6.79 20.50 -16.41
N PHE A 100 6.20 20.16 -15.24
CA PHE A 100 6.08 21.06 -14.07
C PHE A 100 6.58 20.40 -12.79
N PRO A 101 7.87 19.99 -12.70
CA PRO A 101 8.36 19.22 -11.56
C PRO A 101 8.34 19.97 -10.23
N GLU A 102 8.64 21.26 -10.22
CA GLU A 102 8.69 22.07 -8.99
C GLU A 102 7.30 22.37 -8.44
N GLU A 103 6.37 22.76 -9.31
CA GLU A 103 4.97 23.02 -8.95
C GLU A 103 4.31 21.73 -8.43
N THR A 104 4.58 20.61 -9.10
CA THR A 104 4.05 19.30 -8.70
C THR A 104 4.55 18.90 -7.32
N ARG A 105 5.85 19.09 -7.02
CA ARG A 105 6.40 18.86 -5.67
C ARG A 105 5.72 19.73 -4.62
N GLY A 106 5.49 21.01 -4.93
CA GLY A 106 4.78 21.94 -4.05
C GLY A 106 3.37 21.49 -3.74
N VAL A 107 2.60 21.11 -4.77
CA VAL A 107 1.23 20.58 -4.60
C VAL A 107 1.24 19.29 -3.79
N PHE A 108 2.14 18.35 -4.07
CA PHE A 108 2.25 17.10 -3.34
C PHE A 108 2.62 17.34 -1.86
N ALA A 109 3.52 18.26 -1.56
CA ALA A 109 3.85 18.62 -0.19
C ALA A 109 2.61 19.17 0.56
N CYS A 110 1.83 20.04 -0.07
CA CYS A 110 0.58 20.54 0.51
C CYS A 110 -0.45 19.41 0.76
N LEU A 111 -0.60 18.49 -0.19
CA LEU A 111 -1.49 17.33 -0.03
C LEU A 111 -1.07 16.43 1.13
N ILE A 112 0.23 16.16 1.26
CA ILE A 112 0.79 15.37 2.37
C ILE A 112 0.51 16.05 3.70
N ILE A 113 0.79 17.34 3.81
CA ILE A 113 0.52 18.11 5.05
C ILE A 113 -0.97 18.07 5.39
N ALA A 114 -1.84 18.30 4.41
CA ALA A 114 -3.29 18.24 4.62
C ALA A 114 -3.76 16.84 5.06
N SER A 115 -3.16 15.78 4.53
CA SER A 115 -3.52 14.40 4.87
C SER A 115 -3.18 14.01 6.32
N LEU A 116 -2.22 14.70 6.96
CA LEU A 116 -1.87 14.47 8.37
C LEU A 116 -3.04 14.70 9.33
N TRP A 117 -4.05 15.48 8.91
CA TRP A 117 -5.25 15.72 9.68
C TRP A 117 -6.04 14.45 10.02
N ILE A 118 -6.07 13.48 9.11
CA ILE A 118 -6.81 12.22 9.29
C ILE A 118 -6.19 11.36 10.41
N PRO A 119 -4.90 10.94 10.34
CA PRO A 119 -4.27 10.18 11.42
C PRO A 119 -4.21 10.96 12.73
N TRP A 120 -4.04 12.28 12.68
CA TRP A 120 -4.10 13.12 13.87
C TRP A 120 -5.42 12.96 14.62
N ARG A 121 -6.55 12.99 13.91
CA ARG A 121 -7.88 12.78 14.49
C ARG A 121 -8.13 11.33 14.95
N MET A 122 -7.53 10.35 14.30
CA MET A 122 -7.70 8.95 14.67
C MET A 122 -7.07 8.60 16.03
N VAL A 123 -6.06 9.32 16.45
CA VAL A 123 -5.44 9.15 17.78
C VAL A 123 -6.42 9.48 18.93
N GLY A 124 -7.41 10.33 18.67
CA GLY A 124 -8.44 10.76 19.65
C GLY A 124 -7.88 11.65 20.75
N SER A 125 -7.15 11.09 21.72
CA SER A 125 -6.53 11.84 22.82
C SER A 125 -5.01 11.78 22.76
N TRP A 126 -4.39 12.94 22.61
CA TRP A 126 -2.93 13.10 22.65
C TRP A 126 -2.42 13.17 24.07
N ASN A 127 -1.36 12.45 24.36
CA ASN A 127 -0.59 12.56 25.60
C ASN A 127 0.91 12.71 25.28
N THR A 128 1.72 13.07 26.29
CA THR A 128 3.15 13.32 26.12
C THR A 128 3.89 12.10 25.52
N ARG A 129 3.49 10.88 25.86
CA ARG A 129 4.13 9.66 25.35
C ARG A 129 3.87 9.48 23.85
N LEU A 130 2.64 9.69 23.42
CA LEU A 130 2.25 9.62 22.01
C LEU A 130 2.90 10.74 21.18
N GLY A 131 2.97 11.95 21.75
CA GLY A 131 3.68 13.08 21.15
C GLY A 131 5.17 12.79 20.95
N LEU A 132 5.84 12.25 21.97
CA LEU A 132 7.24 11.85 21.88
C LEU A 132 7.46 10.70 20.87
N ALA A 133 6.57 9.72 20.85
CA ALA A 133 6.64 8.62 19.89
C ALA A 133 6.46 9.13 18.45
N ALA A 134 5.51 10.03 18.20
CA ALA A 134 5.32 10.64 16.90
C ALA A 134 6.52 11.49 16.46
N LEU A 135 7.09 12.28 17.38
CA LEU A 135 8.29 13.06 17.10
C LEU A 135 9.50 12.14 16.80
N ALA A 136 9.69 11.10 17.59
CA ALA A 136 10.77 10.13 17.38
C ALA A 136 10.62 9.42 16.02
N ALA A 137 9.40 9.00 15.65
CA ALA A 137 9.12 8.41 14.35
C ALA A 137 9.38 9.40 13.20
N ALA A 138 8.95 10.65 13.33
CA ALA A 138 9.20 11.69 12.33
C ALA A 138 10.70 11.97 12.18
N THR A 139 11.43 12.11 13.29
CA THR A 139 12.89 12.30 13.28
C THR A 139 13.59 11.12 12.62
N LEU A 140 13.20 9.89 12.96
CA LEU A 140 13.75 8.68 12.35
C LEU A 140 13.53 8.67 10.83
N MET A 141 12.32 9.03 10.36
CA MET A 141 12.01 9.12 8.93
C MET A 141 12.83 10.20 8.23
N VAL A 142 13.00 11.38 8.83
CA VAL A 142 13.85 12.45 8.29
C VAL A 142 15.30 12.00 8.16
N VAL A 143 15.86 11.34 9.19
CA VAL A 143 17.20 10.79 9.15
C VAL A 143 17.33 9.75 8.04
N PHE A 144 16.41 8.78 7.97
CA PHE A 144 16.41 7.75 6.93
C PHE A 144 16.33 8.36 5.52
N THR A 145 15.43 9.33 5.31
CA THR A 145 15.27 9.99 4.02
C THR A 145 16.48 10.85 3.66
N GLY A 146 17.10 11.49 4.66
CA GLY A 146 18.29 12.33 4.46
C GLY A 146 19.58 11.54 4.17
N MET A 147 19.62 10.23 4.47
CA MET A 147 20.74 9.36 4.10
C MET A 147 20.80 9.06 2.59
N GLY A 148 19.79 9.47 1.84
CA GLY A 148 19.63 9.17 0.41
C GLY A 148 19.22 7.71 0.17
N PRO A 149 18.80 7.37 -1.05
CA PRO A 149 18.46 6.00 -1.38
C PRO A 149 19.73 5.13 -1.19
N LEU A 150 19.58 4.04 -0.46
CA LEU A 150 20.59 3.01 -0.38
C LEU A 150 20.71 2.41 -1.79
N ASN A 151 21.60 2.98 -2.62
CA ASN A 151 21.82 2.49 -3.98
C ASN A 151 22.47 1.11 -3.89
N ASN A 152 21.63 0.09 -3.90
CA ASN A 152 22.06 -1.29 -4.05
C ASN A 152 21.50 -1.82 -5.37
N PRO A 153 22.26 -1.73 -6.47
CA PRO A 153 21.77 -2.14 -7.79
C PRO A 153 21.48 -3.66 -7.87
N ASP A 154 22.06 -4.43 -6.94
CA ASP A 154 21.85 -5.88 -6.88
C ASP A 154 21.56 -6.31 -5.42
N PRO A 155 20.34 -6.02 -4.93
CA PRO A 155 19.99 -6.29 -3.54
C PRO A 155 19.91 -7.79 -3.27
N SER A 156 20.57 -8.23 -2.19
CA SER A 156 20.47 -9.63 -1.78
C SER A 156 19.04 -10.01 -1.41
N PHE A 157 18.64 -11.24 -1.65
CA PHE A 157 17.31 -11.75 -1.27
C PHE A 157 17.00 -11.59 0.23
N TRP A 158 18.02 -11.58 1.07
CA TRP A 158 17.91 -11.32 2.51
C TRP A 158 17.49 -9.89 2.83
N ALA A 159 17.77 -8.93 1.95
CA ALA A 159 17.32 -7.54 2.09
C ALA A 159 15.92 -7.35 1.48
N VAL A 160 15.64 -8.01 0.36
CA VAL A 160 14.38 -7.89 -0.37
C VAL A 160 13.18 -8.37 0.45
N ALA A 161 13.26 -9.54 1.07
CA ALA A 161 12.14 -10.12 1.79
C ALA A 161 11.70 -9.28 3.01
N PRO A 162 12.60 -8.83 3.93
CA PRO A 162 12.21 -7.96 5.04
C PRO A 162 11.69 -6.60 4.57
N ALA A 163 12.30 -6.03 3.54
CA ALA A 163 11.86 -4.75 3.00
C ALA A 163 10.47 -4.83 2.37
N ALA A 164 10.17 -5.90 1.63
CA ALA A 164 8.84 -6.16 1.09
C ALA A 164 7.82 -6.38 2.23
N ALA A 165 8.21 -7.04 3.32
CA ALA A 165 7.35 -7.21 4.50
C ALA A 165 7.02 -5.86 5.15
N LEU A 166 8.02 -5.01 5.36
CA LEU A 166 7.84 -3.66 5.91
C LEU A 166 7.01 -2.77 4.99
N ALA A 167 7.28 -2.80 3.68
CA ALA A 167 6.52 -2.04 2.70
C ALA A 167 5.04 -2.47 2.66
N MET A 168 4.76 -3.76 2.79
CA MET A 168 3.39 -4.27 2.87
C MET A 168 2.70 -3.84 4.16
N CYS A 169 3.37 -3.86 5.32
CA CYS A 169 2.83 -3.33 6.57
C CYS A 169 2.52 -1.83 6.44
N ALA A 170 3.43 -1.07 5.81
CA ALA A 170 3.23 0.36 5.55
C ALA A 170 2.05 0.62 4.61
N LEU A 171 1.91 -0.16 3.55
CA LEU A 171 0.80 -0.05 2.59
C LEU A 171 -0.56 -0.24 3.26
N VAL A 172 -0.63 -1.15 4.23
CA VAL A 172 -1.86 -1.43 4.98
C VAL A 172 -2.16 -0.33 6.00
N LEU A 173 -1.15 0.35 6.54
CA LEU A 173 -1.34 1.46 7.49
C LEU A 173 -1.82 2.72 6.77
N PRO A 174 -2.98 3.31 7.17
CA PRO A 174 -3.39 4.59 6.63
C PRO A 174 -2.34 5.69 6.92
N GLY A 175 -2.00 6.46 5.90
CA GLY A 175 -1.03 7.55 6.01
C GLY A 175 0.42 7.17 5.74
N VAL A 176 0.72 5.89 5.51
CA VAL A 176 2.07 5.42 5.16
C VAL A 176 2.05 4.83 3.74
N SER A 177 3.01 5.22 2.92
CA SER A 177 3.15 4.70 1.55
C SER A 177 4.21 3.60 1.50
N GLY A 178 3.81 2.41 1.05
CA GLY A 178 4.72 1.27 0.90
C GLY A 178 5.78 1.51 -0.20
N SER A 179 5.40 2.15 -1.30
CA SER A 179 6.34 2.51 -2.38
C SER A 179 7.37 3.55 -1.92
N PHE A 180 6.95 4.53 -1.11
CA PHE A 180 7.88 5.47 -0.49
C PHE A 180 8.91 4.75 0.40
N LEU A 181 8.45 3.78 1.20
CA LEU A 181 9.34 3.00 2.05
C LEU A 181 10.36 2.20 1.22
N LEU A 182 9.93 1.57 0.13
CA LEU A 182 10.84 0.89 -0.81
C LEU A 182 11.85 1.86 -1.43
N THR A 183 11.42 3.09 -1.76
CA THR A 183 12.31 4.13 -2.29
C THR A 183 13.39 4.51 -1.28
N VAL A 184 13.00 4.75 -0.02
CA VAL A 184 13.95 5.06 1.07
C VAL A 184 14.94 3.92 1.30
N MET A 185 14.48 2.66 1.18
CA MET A 185 15.35 1.49 1.32
C MET A 185 16.19 1.18 0.05
N GLY A 186 16.07 1.98 -1.01
CA GLY A 186 16.78 1.78 -2.28
C GLY A 186 16.31 0.56 -3.08
N LEU A 187 15.12 0.03 -2.79
CA LEU A 187 14.59 -1.18 -3.40
C LEU A 187 13.46 -0.93 -4.39
N TYR A 188 13.00 0.31 -4.52
CA TYR A 188 11.94 0.66 -5.46
C TYR A 188 12.37 0.42 -6.91
N GLN A 189 13.52 0.98 -7.30
CA GLN A 189 14.06 0.83 -8.65
C GLN A 189 14.34 -0.64 -9.02
N PRO A 190 15.11 -1.41 -8.20
CA PRO A 190 15.32 -2.84 -8.47
C PRO A 190 14.02 -3.64 -8.56
N THR A 191 12.97 -3.26 -7.80
CA THR A 191 11.67 -3.93 -7.87
C THR A 191 10.97 -3.66 -9.20
N ILE A 192 11.01 -2.41 -9.70
CA ILE A 192 10.44 -2.06 -11.01
C ILE A 192 11.21 -2.76 -12.14
N GLU A 193 12.54 -2.77 -12.09
CA GLU A 193 13.39 -3.47 -13.04
C GLU A 193 13.09 -4.97 -13.06
N ALA A 194 12.97 -5.59 -11.88
CA ALA A 194 12.61 -7.01 -11.78
C ALA A 194 11.23 -7.33 -12.38
N VAL A 195 10.27 -6.40 -12.32
CA VAL A 195 8.97 -6.55 -13.00
C VAL A 195 9.13 -6.48 -14.52
N ASN A 196 9.89 -5.49 -15.02
CA ASN A 196 10.12 -5.29 -16.45
C ASN A 196 10.88 -6.46 -17.07
N ASP A 197 11.94 -6.92 -16.38
CA ASP A 197 12.83 -8.03 -16.80
C ASP A 197 12.24 -9.41 -16.51
N ARG A 198 11.06 -9.46 -15.88
CA ARG A 198 10.40 -10.71 -15.47
C ARG A 198 11.31 -11.59 -14.60
N ASN A 199 12.09 -10.96 -13.71
CA ASN A 199 12.96 -11.67 -12.78
C ASN A 199 12.12 -12.42 -11.73
N VAL A 200 11.73 -13.66 -12.08
CA VAL A 200 10.83 -14.49 -11.26
C VAL A 200 11.44 -14.77 -9.87
N GLY A 201 12.77 -14.92 -9.77
CA GLY A 201 13.46 -15.16 -8.50
C GLY A 201 13.27 -14.00 -7.52
N TYR A 202 13.54 -12.77 -7.96
CA TYR A 202 13.34 -11.56 -7.18
C TYR A 202 11.86 -11.38 -6.79
N LEU A 203 10.97 -11.49 -7.78
CA LEU A 203 9.53 -11.30 -7.57
C LEU A 203 8.93 -12.34 -6.62
N ALA A 204 9.41 -13.58 -6.64
CA ALA A 204 8.97 -14.61 -5.70
C ALA A 204 9.40 -14.28 -4.25
N VAL A 205 10.65 -13.85 -4.05
CA VAL A 205 11.16 -13.45 -2.72
C VAL A 205 10.40 -12.20 -2.22
N PHE A 206 10.19 -11.22 -3.10
CA PHE A 206 9.40 -10.03 -2.79
C PHE A 206 7.97 -10.39 -2.38
N ALA A 207 7.29 -11.23 -3.15
CA ALA A 207 5.93 -11.68 -2.85
C ALA A 207 5.84 -12.45 -1.53
N LEU A 208 6.80 -13.34 -1.25
CA LEU A 208 6.86 -14.06 0.02
C LEU A 208 7.08 -13.12 1.21
N GLY A 209 7.97 -12.15 1.06
CA GLY A 209 8.19 -11.11 2.07
C GLY A 209 6.93 -10.29 2.32
N ALA A 210 6.27 -9.82 1.26
CA ALA A 210 5.03 -9.06 1.34
C ALA A 210 3.91 -9.86 2.01
N LEU A 211 3.75 -11.14 1.66
CA LEU A 211 2.78 -12.03 2.31
C LEU A 211 3.09 -12.26 3.80
N ALA A 212 4.37 -12.40 4.14
CA ALA A 212 4.80 -12.52 5.53
C ALA A 212 4.48 -11.24 6.32
N GLY A 213 4.77 -10.06 5.76
CA GLY A 213 4.43 -8.77 6.37
C GLY A 213 2.92 -8.62 6.60
N LEU A 214 2.13 -8.93 5.58
CA LEU A 214 0.67 -8.92 5.70
C LEU A 214 0.16 -9.91 6.76
N ALA A 215 0.74 -11.11 6.83
CA ALA A 215 0.37 -12.12 7.82
C ALA A 215 0.72 -11.70 9.25
N LEU A 216 1.84 -11.01 9.44
CA LEU A 216 2.24 -10.45 10.73
C LEU A 216 1.31 -9.32 11.14
N PHE A 217 1.02 -8.39 10.22
CA PHE A 217 0.12 -7.27 10.46
C PHE A 217 -1.30 -7.69 10.85
N VAL A 218 -1.84 -8.70 10.17
CA VAL A 218 -3.20 -9.21 10.42
C VAL A 218 -3.33 -9.92 11.78
N ARG A 219 -2.21 -10.38 12.37
CA ARG A 219 -2.19 -11.02 13.70
C ARG A 219 -2.00 -10.04 14.86
N ALA A 220 -1.48 -8.84 14.58
CA ALA A 220 -1.28 -7.78 15.56
C ALA A 220 -2.57 -6.99 15.81
#